data_ff47d3d779bbfca12e843419f60a7143
#
_entry.id   ff47d3d779bbfca12e843419f60a7143
#
_cell.length_a   1.000
_cell.length_b   1.000
_cell.length_c   1.000
_cell.angle_alpha   90.00
_cell.angle_beta   90.00
_cell.angle_gamma   90.00
#
_symmetry.space_group_name_H-M   'P 1'
#
loop_
_entity.id
_entity.type
_entity.pdbx_description
1 polymer ?
#
loop_
_entity_poly.entity_id
_entity_poly.type
_entity_poly.pdbx_seq_one_letter_code
_entity_poly.pdbx_strand_id
1 'polypeptide(L)'
;MANGDLSKTTEYDKIEVVNSWNIQVRAASIVSEEQADGSLTELSRSFHRHVLTPFNSAYTAAVEEVKDSDGNVTTAAADASWAHTATDISGEAAQVQAIANAAWTDAVKDACKASAEAQPQL
;
A
#
# COMPACT_ATOMS: atom_id res chain seq x y z
N MET A 1 11.58 -17.64 -29.50
CA MET A 1 11.61 -18.84 -28.63
C MET A 1 11.48 -20.09 -29.51
N ALA A 2 12.04 -21.20 -29.07
CA ALA A 2 11.83 -22.49 -29.72
C ALA A 2 10.54 -23.13 -29.22
N ASN A 3 10.01 -24.10 -30.02
CA ASN A 3 8.86 -24.90 -29.65
C ASN A 3 9.12 -25.61 -28.32
N GLY A 4 8.17 -25.53 -27.40
CA GLY A 4 8.26 -26.14 -26.06
C GLY A 4 8.96 -25.29 -25.01
N ASP A 5 9.50 -24.13 -25.40
CA ASP A 5 10.11 -23.21 -24.43
C ASP A 5 9.06 -22.66 -23.47
N LEU A 6 9.46 -22.52 -22.22
CA LEU A 6 8.62 -21.94 -21.17
C LEU A 6 8.95 -20.47 -21.01
N SER A 7 7.93 -19.66 -20.80
CA SER A 7 8.08 -18.26 -20.47
C SER A 7 7.25 -17.94 -19.24
N LYS A 8 7.72 -16.94 -18.46
CA LYS A 8 7.00 -16.43 -17.30
C LYS A 8 6.76 -14.94 -17.50
N THR A 9 5.50 -14.56 -17.38
CA THR A 9 5.09 -13.16 -17.51
C THR A 9 4.27 -12.74 -16.32
N THR A 10 4.23 -11.44 -16.07
CA THR A 10 3.41 -10.85 -15.00
C THR A 10 2.38 -9.92 -15.63
N GLU A 11 1.12 -10.11 -15.24
CA GLU A 11 0.01 -9.29 -15.70
C GLU A 11 -0.72 -8.72 -14.48
N TYR A 12 -0.96 -7.41 -14.47
CA TYR A 12 -1.79 -6.78 -13.46
C TYR A 12 -3.24 -6.86 -13.92
N ASP A 13 -3.88 -7.98 -13.64
CA ASP A 13 -5.17 -8.32 -14.22
C ASP A 13 -6.36 -7.71 -13.49
N LYS A 14 -6.13 -7.13 -12.31
CA LYS A 14 -7.19 -6.47 -11.55
C LYS A 14 -6.61 -5.38 -10.68
N ILE A 15 -7.09 -4.16 -10.87
CA ILE A 15 -6.73 -3.02 -10.04
C ILE A 15 -8.04 -2.32 -9.69
N GLU A 16 -8.35 -2.24 -8.39
CA GLU A 16 -9.60 -1.64 -7.92
C GLU A 16 -9.33 -0.53 -6.92
N VAL A 17 -10.12 0.53 -6.99
CA VAL A 17 -10.17 1.56 -5.95
C VAL A 17 -11.38 1.26 -5.08
N VAL A 18 -11.15 1.01 -3.79
CA VAL A 18 -12.18 0.60 -2.84
C VAL A 18 -12.22 1.61 -1.70
N ASN A 19 -13.41 1.99 -1.25
CA ASN A 19 -13.60 2.95 -0.15
C ASN A 19 -12.87 4.27 -0.38
N SER A 20 -12.88 4.75 -1.61
CA SER A 20 -12.33 6.02 -2.07
C SER A 20 -10.80 6.09 -2.20
N TRP A 21 -10.01 5.38 -1.39
CA TRP A 21 -8.56 5.50 -1.44
C TRP A 21 -7.78 4.18 -1.37
N ASN A 22 -8.40 3.07 -1.05
CA ASN A 22 -7.68 1.79 -1.02
C ASN A 22 -7.52 1.28 -2.45
N ILE A 23 -6.30 1.03 -2.87
CA ILE A 23 -6.03 0.46 -4.20
C ILE A 23 -5.65 -1.00 -4.01
N GLN A 24 -6.53 -1.89 -4.47
CA GLN A 24 -6.29 -3.33 -4.43
C GLN A 24 -5.69 -3.76 -5.76
N VAL A 25 -4.51 -4.34 -5.69
CA VAL A 25 -3.75 -4.77 -6.86
C VAL A 25 -3.64 -6.28 -6.87
N ARG A 26 -4.00 -6.89 -8.00
CA ARG A 26 -3.77 -8.30 -8.22
C ARG A 26 -2.82 -8.48 -9.40
N ALA A 27 -1.71 -9.16 -9.15
CA ALA A 27 -0.75 -9.51 -10.19
C ALA A 27 -0.84 -11.01 -10.46
N ALA A 28 -1.03 -11.38 -11.73
CA ALA A 28 -0.99 -12.75 -12.16
C ALA A 28 0.41 -13.10 -12.66
N SER A 29 0.96 -14.18 -12.14
CA SER A 29 2.20 -14.76 -12.66
C SER A 29 1.82 -15.92 -13.55
N ILE A 30 2.14 -15.82 -14.83
CA ILE A 30 1.66 -16.73 -15.86
C ILE A 30 2.84 -17.49 -16.46
N VAL A 31 2.76 -18.82 -16.43
CA VAL A 31 3.72 -19.69 -17.11
C VAL A 31 3.08 -20.19 -18.39
N SER A 32 3.73 -19.99 -19.51
CA SER A 32 3.24 -20.39 -20.83
C SER A 32 4.27 -21.21 -21.56
N GLU A 33 3.79 -22.07 -22.46
CA GLU A 33 4.63 -22.90 -23.34
C GLU A 33 4.44 -22.45 -24.80
N GLU A 34 5.56 -22.29 -25.51
CA GLU A 34 5.51 -21.96 -26.93
C GLU A 34 5.12 -23.18 -27.76
N GLN A 35 4.16 -23.01 -28.62
CA GLN A 35 3.68 -24.04 -29.55
C GLN A 35 4.45 -24.02 -30.87
N ALA A 36 4.27 -25.06 -31.67
CA ALA A 36 4.97 -25.18 -32.96
C ALA A 36 4.69 -24.03 -33.92
N ASP A 37 3.50 -23.41 -33.83
CA ASP A 37 3.10 -22.27 -34.68
C ASP A 37 3.54 -20.92 -34.11
N GLY A 38 4.31 -20.89 -33.01
CA GLY A 38 4.77 -19.67 -32.36
C GLY A 38 3.80 -19.10 -31.35
N SER A 39 2.59 -19.64 -31.24
CA SER A 39 1.62 -19.21 -30.21
C SER A 39 2.04 -19.69 -28.81
N LEU A 40 1.48 -19.04 -27.78
CA LEU A 40 1.72 -19.42 -26.39
C LEU A 40 0.47 -20.06 -25.80
N THR A 41 0.66 -21.16 -25.08
CA THR A 41 -0.40 -21.80 -24.30
C THR A 41 -0.12 -21.62 -22.83
N GLU A 42 -1.04 -21.02 -22.10
CA GLU A 42 -0.93 -20.85 -20.66
C GLU A 42 -1.02 -22.21 -19.97
N LEU A 43 0.01 -22.53 -19.16
CA LEU A 43 0.07 -23.78 -18.40
C LEU A 43 -0.39 -23.60 -16.97
N SER A 44 -0.03 -22.45 -16.35
CA SER A 44 -0.41 -22.17 -14.97
C SER A 44 -0.48 -20.68 -14.73
N ARG A 45 -1.26 -20.32 -13.70
CA ARG A 45 -1.43 -18.92 -13.29
C ARG A 45 -1.52 -18.89 -11.77
N SER A 46 -0.73 -18.04 -11.15
CA SER A 46 -0.82 -17.78 -9.73
C SER A 46 -1.01 -16.29 -9.49
N PHE A 47 -1.56 -15.94 -8.33
CA PHE A 47 -1.95 -14.55 -8.05
C PHE A 47 -1.27 -14.05 -6.79
N HIS A 48 -0.83 -12.79 -6.85
CA HIS A 48 -0.40 -12.02 -5.69
C HIS A 48 -1.29 -10.81 -5.55
N ARG A 49 -1.73 -10.54 -4.32
CA ARG A 49 -2.57 -9.39 -4.00
C ARG A 49 -1.89 -8.53 -2.97
N HIS A 50 -1.97 -7.22 -3.17
CA HIS A 50 -1.57 -6.26 -2.13
C HIS A 50 -2.47 -5.04 -2.20
N VAL A 51 -2.46 -4.26 -1.12
CA VAL A 51 -3.31 -3.07 -0.98
C VAL A 51 -2.40 -1.87 -0.72
N LEU A 52 -2.69 -0.76 -1.40
CA LEU A 52 -2.00 0.50 -1.20
C LEU A 52 -2.98 1.52 -0.63
N THR A 53 -2.52 2.27 0.35
CA THR A 53 -3.24 3.40 0.94
C THR A 53 -2.37 4.64 0.82
N PRO A 54 -2.97 5.86 0.81
CA PRO A 54 -2.17 7.09 0.64
C PRO A 54 -1.12 7.31 1.72
N PHE A 55 -1.40 6.86 2.94
CA PHE A 55 -0.52 7.08 4.09
C PHE A 55 -0.44 5.86 4.98
N ASN A 56 0.72 5.70 5.63
CA ASN A 56 0.86 4.91 6.83
C ASN A 56 0.74 5.87 8.01
N SER A 57 -0.24 5.64 8.88
CA SER A 57 -0.52 6.52 9.99
C SER A 57 -0.13 5.86 11.31
N ALA A 58 0.57 6.60 12.15
CA ALA A 58 1.01 6.13 13.46
C ALA A 58 0.54 7.08 14.54
N TYR A 59 -0.03 6.53 15.61
CA TYR A 59 -0.47 7.28 16.78
C TYR A 59 0.58 7.18 17.87
N THR A 60 0.87 8.34 18.48
CA THR A 60 1.70 8.41 19.68
C THR A 60 0.85 8.97 20.81
N ALA A 61 0.71 8.19 21.86
CA ALA A 61 -0.09 8.58 23.03
C ALA A 61 0.51 9.78 23.75
N ALA A 62 -0.34 10.56 24.39
CA ALA A 62 0.10 11.64 25.26
C ALA A 62 0.99 11.10 26.38
N VAL A 63 1.99 11.87 26.75
CA VAL A 63 2.91 11.55 27.84
C VAL A 63 2.69 12.57 28.95
N GLU A 64 2.46 12.08 30.18
CA GLU A 64 2.32 12.93 31.34
C GLU A 64 3.69 13.35 31.87
N GLU A 65 3.78 14.58 32.37
CA GLU A 65 4.97 15.03 33.07
C GLU A 65 5.22 14.20 34.32
N VAL A 66 6.45 13.74 34.48
CA VAL A 66 6.90 13.03 35.68
C VAL A 66 8.01 13.83 36.36
N LYS A 67 7.89 14.00 37.66
CA LYS A 67 8.89 14.67 38.49
C LYS A 67 9.45 13.71 39.51
N ASP A 68 10.71 13.95 39.90
CA ASP A 68 11.32 13.21 40.99
C ASP A 68 10.90 13.80 42.35
N SER A 69 11.43 13.26 43.45
CA SER A 69 11.09 13.70 44.79
C SER A 69 11.58 15.14 45.12
N ASP A 70 12.55 15.64 44.34
CA ASP A 70 13.08 17.00 44.47
C ASP A 70 12.34 18.00 43.59
N GLY A 71 11.34 17.58 42.86
CA GLY A 71 10.56 18.43 41.95
C GLY A 71 11.17 18.64 40.59
N ASN A 72 12.23 17.92 40.24
CA ASN A 72 12.86 18.01 38.92
C ASN A 72 12.07 17.15 37.91
N VAL A 73 11.87 17.70 36.71
CA VAL A 73 11.20 16.98 35.64
C VAL A 73 12.12 15.89 35.11
N THR A 74 11.70 14.62 35.23
CA THR A 74 12.42 13.47 34.68
C THR A 74 11.84 13.01 33.36
N THR A 75 10.55 13.28 33.13
CA THR A 75 9.88 13.05 31.85
C THR A 75 9.06 14.27 31.51
N ALA A 76 9.33 14.88 30.36
CA ALA A 76 8.57 16.05 29.90
C ALA A 76 7.19 15.62 29.39
N ALA A 77 6.18 16.47 29.66
CA ALA A 77 4.85 16.26 29.09
C ALA A 77 4.89 16.39 27.57
N ALA A 78 4.11 15.58 26.90
CA ALA A 78 3.91 15.66 25.45
C ALA A 78 2.45 15.36 25.10
N ASP A 79 1.91 16.09 24.13
CA ASP A 79 0.55 15.85 23.65
C ASP A 79 0.52 14.62 22.77
N ALA A 80 -0.65 13.96 22.72
CA ALA A 80 -0.89 12.91 21.75
C ALA A 80 -0.75 13.47 20.34
N SER A 81 -0.22 12.66 19.45
CA SER A 81 0.03 13.10 18.07
C SER A 81 -0.15 11.97 17.06
N TRP A 82 -0.41 12.36 15.80
CA TRP A 82 -0.45 11.47 14.68
C TRP A 82 0.67 11.81 13.70
N ALA A 83 1.30 10.78 13.14
CA ALA A 83 2.25 10.94 12.05
C ALA A 83 1.69 10.20 10.84
N HIS A 84 1.58 10.91 9.71
CA HIS A 84 1.11 10.35 8.45
C HIS A 84 2.28 10.34 7.47
N THR A 85 2.77 9.13 7.17
CA THR A 85 3.88 8.96 6.23
C THR A 85 3.31 8.60 4.87
N ALA A 86 3.63 9.40 3.86
CA ALA A 86 3.17 9.14 2.50
C ALA A 86 3.68 7.79 1.99
N THR A 87 2.78 7.04 1.36
CA THR A 87 3.14 5.74 0.78
C THR A 87 4.00 5.95 -0.46
N ASP A 88 5.15 5.29 -0.49
CA ASP A 88 6.03 5.31 -1.66
C ASP A 88 5.54 4.28 -2.68
N ILE A 89 5.08 4.77 -3.81
CA ILE A 89 4.60 3.93 -4.92
C ILE A 89 5.60 3.82 -6.07
N SER A 90 6.81 4.35 -5.88
CA SER A 90 7.81 4.37 -6.96
C SER A 90 8.23 2.97 -7.44
N GLY A 91 8.09 1.96 -6.57
CA GLY A 91 8.36 0.56 -6.92
C GLY A 91 7.19 -0.16 -7.58
N GLU A 92 6.02 0.47 -7.70
CA GLU A 92 4.86 -0.14 -8.32
C GLU A 92 4.91 -0.05 -9.84
N ALA A 93 4.14 -0.91 -10.53
CA ALA A 93 3.99 -0.81 -11.97
C ALA A 93 3.44 0.56 -12.38
N ALA A 94 3.82 1.05 -13.56
CA ALA A 94 3.41 2.37 -14.03
C ALA A 94 1.88 2.55 -14.05
N GLN A 95 1.15 1.50 -14.41
CA GLN A 95 -0.31 1.51 -14.41
C GLN A 95 -0.87 1.72 -13.00
N VAL A 96 -0.29 1.05 -12.00
CA VAL A 96 -0.69 1.19 -10.59
C VAL A 96 -0.39 2.60 -10.10
N GLN A 97 0.78 3.14 -10.41
CA GLN A 97 1.16 4.51 -10.05
C GLN A 97 0.19 5.53 -10.65
N ALA A 98 -0.19 5.36 -11.91
CA ALA A 98 -1.12 6.27 -12.59
C ALA A 98 -2.50 6.27 -11.92
N ILE A 99 -3.00 5.10 -11.56
CA ILE A 99 -4.29 4.95 -10.87
C ILE A 99 -4.22 5.58 -9.47
N ALA A 100 -3.14 5.33 -8.72
CA ALA A 100 -2.96 5.90 -7.40
C ALA A 100 -2.91 7.43 -7.46
N ASN A 101 -2.15 7.99 -8.38
CA ASN A 101 -2.03 9.44 -8.55
C ASN A 101 -3.37 10.09 -8.94
N ALA A 102 -4.18 9.39 -9.72
CA ALA A 102 -5.51 9.88 -10.10
C ALA A 102 -6.51 9.79 -8.96
N ALA A 103 -6.45 8.71 -8.17
CA ALA A 103 -7.39 8.46 -7.07
C ALA A 103 -7.06 9.29 -5.82
N TRP A 104 -5.78 9.50 -5.54
CA TRP A 104 -5.31 10.17 -4.31
C TRP A 104 -5.20 11.69 -4.51
N THR A 105 -6.33 12.34 -4.69
CA THR A 105 -6.41 13.80 -4.73
C THR A 105 -6.15 14.38 -3.34
N ASP A 106 -5.92 15.68 -3.25
CA ASP A 106 -5.70 16.34 -1.95
C ASP A 106 -6.90 16.14 -1.01
N ALA A 107 -8.12 16.24 -1.54
CA ALA A 107 -9.33 16.02 -0.74
C ALA A 107 -9.41 14.56 -0.23
N VAL A 108 -9.05 13.59 -1.06
CA VAL A 108 -9.02 12.17 -0.68
C VAL A 108 -7.95 11.91 0.36
N LYS A 109 -6.76 12.50 0.20
CA LYS A 109 -5.68 12.38 1.19
C LYS A 109 -6.09 12.94 2.54
N ASP A 110 -6.75 14.10 2.56
CA ASP A 110 -7.23 14.73 3.80
C ASP A 110 -8.29 13.85 4.47
N ALA A 111 -9.21 13.27 3.69
CA ALA A 111 -10.22 12.36 4.22
C ALA A 111 -9.58 11.08 4.79
N CYS A 112 -8.54 10.57 4.17
CA CYS A 112 -7.80 9.40 4.65
C CYS A 112 -7.15 9.69 6.02
N LYS A 113 -6.49 10.84 6.16
CA LYS A 113 -5.89 11.26 7.43
C LYS A 113 -6.96 11.41 8.52
N ALA A 114 -8.06 12.07 8.19
CA ALA A 114 -9.15 12.27 9.14
C ALA A 114 -9.76 10.95 9.59
N SER A 115 -9.90 9.99 8.68
CA SER A 115 -10.40 8.65 9.00
C SER A 115 -9.47 7.91 9.96
N ALA A 116 -8.16 8.00 9.75
CA ALA A 116 -7.18 7.39 10.65
C ALA A 116 -7.26 8.00 12.05
N GLU A 117 -7.36 9.33 12.12
CA GLU A 117 -7.40 10.07 13.39
C GLU A 117 -8.72 9.88 14.15
N ALA A 118 -9.78 9.44 13.47
CA ALA A 118 -11.07 9.15 14.07
C ALA A 118 -11.14 7.75 14.69
N GLN A 119 -10.14 6.88 14.48
CA GLN A 119 -10.16 5.53 15.02
C GLN A 119 -9.97 5.53 16.53
N PRO A 120 -10.72 4.70 17.28
CA PRO A 120 -10.51 4.57 18.71
C PRO A 120 -9.08 4.07 19.01
N GLN A 121 -8.46 4.66 20.05
CA GLN A 121 -7.14 4.23 20.50
C GLN A 121 -7.32 3.32 21.72
N LEU A 122 -6.79 2.11 21.63
CA LEU A 122 -6.89 1.11 22.68
C LEU A 122 -5.57 0.96 23.43
#